data_bdebe15fcf4f5064ee6af7bc6b554861
#
_entry.id   bdebe15fcf4f5064ee6af7bc6b554861
#
_cell.length_a   1.000
_cell.length_b   1.000
_cell.length_c   1.000
_cell.angle_alpha   90.00
_cell.angle_beta   90.00
_cell.angle_gamma   90.00
#
_symmetry.space_group_name_H-M   'P 1'
#
loop_
_entity.id
_entity.type
_entity.pdbx_description
1 polymer ?
#
loop_
_entity_poly.entity_id
_entity_poly.type
_entity_poly.pdbx_seq_one_letter_code
_entity_poly.pdbx_strand_id
1 'polypeptide(L)'
;DLIMHADSKKVVGEAINLGTGIDTDILTIAQKVLGLVDKSQKLIEHVKDRPGQVSRHISSTEKARRLLGWTAKINLDDGLQQTVEFYKNNKQWWEKFLWMKELWGQK
;
A
#
# COMPACT_ATOMS: atom_id res chain seq x y z
N ASP A 1 -5.64 14.66 -6.89
CA ASP A 1 -5.90 14.50 -8.32
C ASP A 1 -7.30 13.92 -8.57
N LEU A 2 -7.63 12.81 -7.92
CA LEU A 2 -8.92 12.10 -8.08
C LEU A 2 -10.11 12.95 -7.63
N ILE A 3 -9.99 13.63 -6.49
CA ILE A 3 -11.04 14.53 -5.96
C ILE A 3 -11.31 15.70 -6.91
N MET A 4 -10.28 16.23 -7.56
CA MET A 4 -10.39 17.37 -8.48
C MET A 4 -11.05 16.99 -9.81
N HIS A 5 -11.03 15.72 -10.20
CA HIS A 5 -11.61 15.24 -11.46
C HIS A 5 -12.95 14.52 -11.30
N ALA A 6 -13.46 14.40 -10.06
CA ALA A 6 -14.72 13.73 -9.78
C ALA A 6 -15.91 14.64 -10.11
N ASP A 7 -16.71 14.26 -11.11
CA ASP A 7 -18.03 14.82 -11.32
C ASP A 7 -18.97 14.32 -10.21
N SER A 8 -19.42 15.21 -9.33
CA SER A 8 -20.27 14.89 -8.19
C SER A 8 -21.55 14.14 -8.59
N LYS A 9 -22.12 14.41 -9.75
CA LYS A 9 -23.32 13.71 -10.24
C LYS A 9 -23.09 12.25 -10.60
N LYS A 10 -21.85 11.89 -10.99
CA LYS A 10 -21.49 10.51 -11.39
C LYS A 10 -20.97 9.68 -10.24
N VAL A 11 -20.46 10.29 -9.18
CA VAL A 11 -19.74 9.59 -8.12
C VAL A 11 -20.44 9.62 -6.76
N VAL A 12 -21.43 10.47 -6.57
CA VAL A 12 -22.19 10.51 -5.31
C VAL A 12 -22.85 9.16 -5.03
N GLY A 13 -22.60 8.61 -3.84
CA GLY A 13 -23.12 7.31 -3.41
C GLY A 13 -22.39 6.09 -3.99
N GLU A 14 -21.35 6.29 -4.80
CA GLU A 14 -20.58 5.21 -5.41
C GLU A 14 -19.37 4.80 -4.58
N ALA A 15 -19.18 3.50 -4.40
CA ALA A 15 -17.92 2.94 -3.88
C ALA A 15 -16.99 2.65 -5.05
N ILE A 16 -15.78 3.26 -5.05
CA ILE A 16 -14.83 3.18 -6.15
C ILE A 16 -13.50 2.65 -5.64
N ASN A 17 -13.09 1.49 -6.13
CA ASN A 17 -11.79 0.92 -5.83
C ASN A 17 -10.70 1.57 -6.67
N LEU A 18 -9.57 1.82 -6.03
CA LEU A 18 -8.36 2.37 -6.66
C LEU A 18 -7.20 1.38 -6.47
N GLY A 19 -6.42 1.20 -7.51
CA GLY A 19 -5.27 0.31 -7.49
C GLY A 19 -4.66 0.15 -8.87
N THR A 20 -3.65 -0.68 -8.98
CA THR A 20 -3.01 -1.02 -10.27
C THR A 20 -3.73 -2.17 -11.00
N GLY A 21 -4.54 -2.96 -10.30
CA GLY A 21 -5.11 -4.20 -10.80
C GLY A 21 -4.09 -5.35 -10.89
N ILE A 22 -2.88 -5.15 -10.40
CA ILE A 22 -1.80 -6.14 -10.40
C ILE A 22 -1.73 -6.78 -9.03
N ASP A 23 -1.70 -8.10 -9.01
CA ASP A 23 -1.50 -8.91 -7.81
C ASP A 23 -0.02 -8.98 -7.46
N THR A 24 0.31 -8.75 -6.20
CA THR A 24 1.68 -8.88 -5.70
C THR A 24 1.64 -9.49 -4.30
N ASP A 25 2.35 -10.59 -4.09
CA ASP A 25 2.42 -11.26 -2.80
C ASP A 25 3.23 -10.44 -1.78
N ILE A 26 2.91 -10.64 -0.51
CA ILE A 26 3.52 -9.90 0.61
C ILE A 26 5.03 -10.16 0.70
N LEU A 27 5.47 -11.38 0.40
CA LEU A 27 6.90 -11.72 0.42
C LEU A 27 7.68 -10.89 -0.60
N THR A 28 7.16 -10.77 -1.82
CA THR A 28 7.76 -9.92 -2.87
C THR A 28 7.84 -8.46 -2.43
N ILE A 29 6.79 -7.93 -1.79
CA ILE A 29 6.80 -6.56 -1.27
C ILE A 29 7.88 -6.40 -0.19
N ALA A 30 7.96 -7.35 0.77
CA ALA A 30 8.95 -7.32 1.83
C ALA A 30 10.39 -7.35 1.28
N GLN A 31 10.65 -8.20 0.29
CA GLN A 31 11.96 -8.29 -0.37
C GLN A 31 12.34 -6.98 -1.08
N LYS A 32 11.40 -6.37 -1.80
CA LYS A 32 11.62 -5.08 -2.46
C LYS A 32 11.93 -3.96 -1.46
N VAL A 33 11.18 -3.88 -0.36
CA VAL A 33 11.43 -2.90 0.70
C VAL A 33 12.81 -3.09 1.32
N LEU A 34 13.19 -4.33 1.65
CA LEU A 34 14.52 -4.63 2.20
C LEU A 34 15.65 -4.22 1.26
N GLY A 35 15.49 -4.45 -0.05
CA GLY A 35 16.45 -3.98 -1.05
C GLY A 35 16.60 -2.46 -1.08
N LEU A 36 15.48 -1.72 -0.97
CA LEU A 36 15.48 -0.26 -0.96
C LEU A 36 16.09 0.37 0.30
N VAL A 37 16.04 -0.34 1.43
CA VAL A 37 16.66 0.11 2.69
C VAL A 37 18.03 -0.54 2.96
N ASP A 38 18.55 -1.30 2.00
CA ASP A 38 19.84 -2.00 2.08
C ASP A 38 19.96 -2.88 3.33
N LYS A 39 18.94 -3.71 3.55
CA LYS A 39 18.87 -4.64 4.68
C LYS A 39 18.75 -6.08 4.22
N SER A 40 19.24 -6.98 5.08
CA SER A 40 19.24 -8.42 4.80
C SER A 40 17.83 -9.01 4.78
N GLN A 41 17.58 -9.91 3.85
CA GLN A 41 16.35 -10.73 3.80
C GLN A 41 16.17 -11.63 5.04
N LYS A 42 17.22 -11.86 5.83
CA LYS A 42 17.13 -12.56 7.11
C LYS A 42 16.21 -11.90 8.14
N LEU A 43 15.82 -10.64 7.90
CA LEU A 43 14.82 -9.94 8.72
C LEU A 43 13.38 -10.39 8.43
N ILE A 44 13.15 -11.17 7.39
CA ILE A 44 11.82 -11.73 7.08
C ILE A 44 11.58 -12.92 8.00
N GLU A 45 10.49 -12.85 8.76
CA GLU A 45 10.02 -13.94 9.61
C GLU A 45 8.65 -14.42 9.09
N HIS A 46 8.54 -15.73 8.87
CA HIS A 46 7.29 -16.36 8.48
C HIS A 46 6.52 -16.75 9.76
N VAL A 47 5.35 -16.18 9.92
CA VAL A 47 4.44 -16.50 11.03
C VAL A 47 3.28 -17.35 10.55
N LYS A 48 2.56 -17.99 11.49
CA LYS A 48 1.37 -18.77 11.17
C LYS A 48 0.26 -17.89 10.59
N ASP A 49 -0.50 -18.44 9.65
CA ASP A 49 -1.68 -17.78 9.12
C ASP A 49 -2.70 -17.46 10.20
N ARG A 50 -3.35 -16.31 10.05
CA ARG A 50 -4.44 -15.92 10.94
C ARG A 50 -5.76 -16.54 10.45
N PRO A 51 -6.66 -16.96 11.36
CA PRO A 51 -8.00 -17.37 10.98
C PRO A 51 -8.70 -16.28 10.15
N GLY A 52 -9.28 -16.66 9.01
CA GLY A 52 -9.97 -15.72 8.12
C GLY A 52 -9.06 -14.86 7.24
N GLN A 53 -7.78 -15.20 7.15
CA GLN A 53 -6.87 -14.51 6.23
C GLN A 53 -7.28 -14.74 4.78
N VAL A 54 -7.35 -13.65 4.01
CA VAL A 54 -7.67 -13.72 2.58
C VAL A 54 -6.41 -14.08 1.80
N SER A 55 -6.50 -15.10 0.95
CA SER A 55 -5.37 -15.60 0.17
C SER A 55 -4.94 -14.66 -0.96
N ARG A 56 -5.83 -13.77 -1.39
CA ARG A 56 -5.57 -12.87 -2.51
C ARG A 56 -6.42 -11.60 -2.43
N HIS A 57 -5.77 -10.43 -2.62
CA HIS A 57 -6.42 -9.15 -2.72
C HIS A 57 -6.06 -8.48 -4.05
N ILE A 58 -7.03 -8.46 -4.98
CA ILE A 58 -6.91 -7.66 -6.20
C ILE A 58 -8.09 -6.70 -6.23
N SER A 59 -7.83 -5.42 -6.49
CA SER A 59 -8.90 -4.47 -6.73
C SER A 59 -9.13 -4.28 -8.23
N SER A 60 -10.39 -4.46 -8.66
CA SER A 60 -10.81 -4.03 -9.99
C SER A 60 -10.94 -2.52 -10.03
N THR A 61 -10.24 -1.89 -10.96
CA THR A 61 -10.25 -0.43 -11.16
C THR A 61 -11.06 0.01 -12.37
N GLU A 62 -11.84 -0.90 -12.93
CA GLU A 62 -12.66 -0.62 -14.12
C GLU A 62 -13.69 0.48 -13.85
N LYS A 63 -14.32 0.48 -12.67
CA LYS A 63 -15.28 1.51 -12.26
C LYS A 63 -14.61 2.90 -12.16
N ALA A 64 -13.39 2.97 -11.61
CA ALA A 64 -12.62 4.22 -11.56
C ALA A 64 -12.33 4.75 -12.96
N ARG A 65 -11.92 3.88 -13.88
CA ARG A 65 -11.68 4.25 -15.27
C ARG A 65 -12.96 4.75 -15.95
N ARG A 66 -14.07 4.04 -15.78
CA ARG A 66 -15.35 4.36 -16.43
C ARG A 66 -15.97 5.67 -15.90
N LEU A 67 -15.98 5.87 -14.58
CA LEU A 67 -16.64 7.01 -13.95
C LEU A 67 -15.77 8.27 -13.87
N LEU A 68 -14.46 8.08 -13.71
CA LEU A 68 -13.52 9.17 -13.43
C LEU A 68 -12.46 9.34 -14.53
N GLY A 69 -12.37 8.43 -15.50
CA GLY A 69 -11.24 8.39 -16.44
C GLY A 69 -9.89 8.12 -15.75
N TRP A 70 -9.91 7.60 -14.52
CA TRP A 70 -8.72 7.42 -13.70
C TRP A 70 -8.07 6.06 -13.92
N THR A 71 -6.76 6.06 -14.03
CA THR A 71 -5.91 4.87 -14.00
C THR A 71 -4.70 5.11 -13.12
N ALA A 72 -4.17 4.05 -12.50
CA ALA A 72 -2.93 4.15 -11.74
C ALA A 72 -1.76 4.49 -12.68
N LYS A 73 -0.99 5.52 -12.34
CA LYS A 73 0.15 5.99 -13.15
C LYS A 73 1.49 5.57 -12.57
N ILE A 74 1.54 5.27 -11.27
CA ILE A 74 2.75 4.89 -10.56
C ILE A 74 2.73 3.38 -10.37
N ASN A 75 3.76 2.70 -10.83
CA ASN A 75 3.94 1.26 -10.60
C ASN A 75 4.40 0.99 -9.15
N LEU A 76 4.38 -0.29 -8.75
CA LEU A 76 4.72 -0.68 -7.39
C LEU A 76 6.16 -0.31 -7.02
N ASP A 77 7.12 -0.50 -7.91
CA ASP A 77 8.54 -0.26 -7.62
C ASP A 77 8.81 1.23 -7.38
N ASP A 78 8.31 2.09 -8.26
CA ASP A 78 8.43 3.54 -8.12
C ASP A 78 7.68 4.03 -6.87
N GLY A 79 6.49 3.49 -6.60
CA GLY A 79 5.70 3.83 -5.42
C GLY A 79 6.39 3.43 -4.11
N LEU A 80 6.99 2.23 -4.05
CA LEU A 80 7.76 1.78 -2.89
C LEU A 80 9.02 2.63 -2.68
N GLN A 81 9.73 2.98 -3.75
CA GLN A 81 10.89 3.85 -3.66
C GLN A 81 10.52 5.21 -3.06
N GLN A 82 9.50 5.87 -3.59
CA GLN A 82 9.01 7.15 -3.07
C GLN A 82 8.57 7.03 -1.61
N THR A 83 7.92 5.94 -1.23
CA THR A 83 7.49 5.68 0.15
C THR A 83 8.69 5.54 1.08
N VAL A 84 9.69 4.76 0.71
CA VAL A 84 10.91 4.58 1.50
C VAL A 84 11.66 5.91 1.66
N GLU A 85 11.79 6.69 0.59
CA GLU A 85 12.40 8.02 0.63
C GLU A 85 11.64 8.98 1.55
N PHE A 86 10.30 8.96 1.49
CA PHE A 86 9.49 9.74 2.43
C PHE A 86 9.79 9.40 3.88
N TYR A 87 9.82 8.13 4.25
CA TYR A 87 10.12 7.71 5.62
C TYR A 87 11.56 8.04 6.03
N LYS A 88 12.54 7.90 5.15
CA LYS A 88 13.93 8.29 5.42
C LYS A 88 14.05 9.79 5.71
N ASN A 89 13.37 10.62 4.92
CA ASN A 89 13.46 12.08 5.00
C ASN A 89 12.60 12.70 6.10
N ASN A 90 11.61 11.97 6.60
CA ASN A 90 10.65 12.46 7.60
C ASN A 90 10.73 11.69 8.92
N LYS A 91 11.93 11.28 9.33
CA LYS A 91 12.16 10.48 10.54
C LYS A 91 11.53 11.10 11.79
N GLN A 92 11.71 12.39 11.99
CA GLN A 92 11.17 13.13 13.13
C GLN A 92 9.63 13.10 13.19
N TRP A 93 8.95 12.96 12.04
CA TRP A 93 7.50 12.90 11.99
C TRP A 93 6.95 11.57 12.52
N TRP A 94 7.55 10.43 12.18
CA TRP A 94 7.03 9.11 12.56
C TRP A 94 7.70 8.53 13.81
N GLU A 95 8.92 8.95 14.16
CA GLU A 95 9.69 8.42 15.29
C GLU A 95 8.94 8.58 16.62
N LYS A 96 8.22 9.67 16.78
CA LYS A 96 7.37 9.94 17.96
C LYS A 96 6.21 8.94 18.15
N PHE A 97 5.90 8.14 17.14
CA PHE A 97 4.84 7.12 17.19
C PHE A 97 5.37 5.70 17.43
N LEU A 98 6.68 5.52 17.62
CA LEU A 98 7.28 4.21 17.84
C LEU A 98 6.76 3.51 19.12
N TRP A 99 6.28 4.27 20.09
CA TRP A 99 5.63 3.73 21.28
C TRP A 99 4.41 2.85 20.95
N MET A 100 3.76 3.08 19.83
CA MET A 100 2.65 2.23 19.38
C MET A 100 3.09 0.80 19.07
N LYS A 101 4.38 0.58 18.81
CA LYS A 101 4.93 -0.77 18.59
C LYS A 101 4.73 -1.66 19.82
N GLU A 102 4.81 -1.09 21.02
CA GLU A 102 4.60 -1.82 22.28
C GLU A 102 3.16 -2.32 22.42
N LEU A 103 2.19 -1.58 21.87
CA LEU A 103 0.78 -1.97 21.87
C LEU A 103 0.49 -3.14 20.92
N TRP A 104 1.25 -3.28 19.84
CA TRP A 104 1.06 -4.32 18.83
C TRP A 104 1.92 -5.56 19.08
N GLY A 105 2.97 -5.43 19.88
CA GLY A 105 3.91 -6.52 20.20
C GLY A 105 3.50 -7.42 21.37
N GLN A 106 2.40 -7.12 22.05
CA GLN A 106 1.91 -7.88 23.21
C GLN A 106 0.87 -8.95 22.84
N LYS A 107 0.98 -9.53 21.66
CA LYS A 107 0.13 -10.69 21.31
C LYS A 107 0.93 -11.97 21.25
#